data_073ca6794b4f5160fcf4e36e7423c17f
#
_entry.id   073ca6794b4f5160fcf4e36e7423c17f
#
_cell.length_a   1.000
_cell.length_b   1.000
_cell.length_c   1.000
_cell.angle_alpha   90.00
_cell.angle_beta   90.00
_cell.angle_gamma   90.00
#
_symmetry.space_group_name_H-M   'P 1'
#
loop_
_entity.id
_entity.type
_entity.pdbx_description
1 polymer ?
#
loop_
_entity_poly.entity_id
_entity_poly.type
_entity_poly.pdbx_seq_one_letter_code
_entity_poly.pdbx_strand_id
1 'polypeptide(L)'
;MAQKLFQTRHHDNGSIGSRFLIVLILMDKKILKAIYANVVAKDDLRPVMNGVCFEEERCYGSDGHLLVIYNHGNKQFAGKIVAQNGEIIDGKYPNIDGVIPKEREEYPHRIDLRELYNACVYHSRKPEATPNDRVSILHKTFVVRSLVKLLAVYAASGELSKAVIYKSDQEKPTIIESKLITGMIMPTMHDESAIDQCSQVGEGIVMSYENLINDYAFNSWKKAEPKEDLGWLK
;
A
#
# COMPACT_ATOMS: atom_id res chain seq x y z
N MET A 1 -5.44 63.79 28.71
CA MET A 1 -4.43 63.02 28.03
C MET A 1 -4.74 61.53 28.28
N ALA A 2 -5.31 60.86 27.32
CA ALA A 2 -5.65 59.46 27.39
C ALA A 2 -5.03 58.75 26.18
N GLN A 3 -4.02 57.92 26.44
CA GLN A 3 -3.42 57.04 25.45
C GLN A 3 -4.34 55.85 25.22
N LYS A 4 -4.88 55.72 23.99
CA LYS A 4 -5.57 54.54 23.49
C LYS A 4 -4.52 53.47 23.13
N LEU A 5 -4.48 52.37 23.91
CA LEU A 5 -3.82 51.14 23.54
C LEU A 5 -4.63 50.43 22.45
N PHE A 6 -4.07 50.36 21.26
CA PHE A 6 -4.52 49.46 20.19
C PHE A 6 -4.03 48.06 20.51
N GLN A 7 -4.92 47.18 20.93
CA GLN A 7 -4.69 45.73 20.96
C GLN A 7 -4.95 45.18 19.56
N THR A 8 -3.91 44.90 18.80
CA THR A 8 -3.97 44.11 17.60
C THR A 8 -4.10 42.63 18.01
N ARG A 9 -5.27 42.06 17.73
CA ARG A 9 -5.46 40.62 17.78
C ARG A 9 -4.66 40.00 16.63
N HIS A 10 -3.52 39.40 16.94
CA HIS A 10 -2.85 38.49 16.05
C HIS A 10 -3.69 37.19 15.97
N HIS A 11 -4.28 36.97 14.82
CA HIS A 11 -4.78 35.63 14.47
C HIS A 11 -3.56 34.73 14.27
N ASP A 12 -3.38 33.79 15.20
CA ASP A 12 -2.38 32.71 15.14
C ASP A 12 -2.72 31.67 14.04
N ASN A 13 -2.59 32.08 12.78
CA ASN A 13 -2.66 31.14 11.64
C ASN A 13 -1.29 30.49 11.32
N GLY A 14 -0.27 30.74 12.14
CA GLY A 14 1.10 30.26 11.90
C GLY A 14 1.48 28.90 12.51
N SER A 15 0.62 28.32 13.36
CA SER A 15 1.07 27.20 14.23
C SER A 15 0.79 25.78 13.68
N ILE A 16 -0.16 25.63 12.75
CA ILE A 16 -0.57 24.30 12.25
C ILE A 16 0.48 23.74 11.28
N GLY A 17 0.99 24.54 10.37
CA GLY A 17 1.99 24.10 9.39
C GLY A 17 3.33 23.68 9.99
N SER A 18 3.79 24.40 11.02
CA SER A 18 5.04 24.07 11.72
C SER A 18 4.91 22.83 12.60
N ARG A 19 3.75 22.60 13.21
CA ARG A 19 3.48 21.38 14.00
C ARG A 19 3.36 20.14 13.12
N PHE A 20 2.74 20.26 11.95
CA PHE A 20 2.67 19.18 10.95
C PHE A 20 4.07 18.79 10.44
N LEU A 21 4.93 19.79 10.20
CA LEU A 21 6.32 19.57 9.78
C LEU A 21 7.14 18.83 10.85
N ILE A 22 6.95 19.14 12.14
CA ILE A 22 7.64 18.47 13.25
C ILE A 22 7.23 17.00 13.37
N VAL A 23 5.96 16.69 13.16
CA VAL A 23 5.46 15.28 13.21
C VAL A 23 5.92 14.46 12.02
N LEU A 24 5.98 15.05 10.83
CA LEU A 24 6.64 14.41 9.69
C LEU A 24 8.13 14.12 9.95
N ILE A 25 8.75 14.80 10.92
CA ILE A 25 10.13 14.53 11.35
C ILE A 25 10.20 13.33 12.31
N LEU A 26 9.16 13.10 13.11
CA LEU A 26 9.10 11.99 14.08
C LEU A 26 8.55 10.69 13.49
N MET A 27 7.74 10.79 12.41
CA MET A 27 7.29 9.64 11.63
C MET A 27 8.29 9.33 10.52
N ASP A 28 8.38 8.06 10.14
CA ASP A 28 9.16 7.72 8.96
C ASP A 28 8.49 8.32 7.71
N LYS A 29 9.06 9.42 7.24
CA LYS A 29 8.56 10.17 6.06
C LYS A 29 8.39 9.29 4.83
N LYS A 30 9.19 8.22 4.72
CA LYS A 30 9.14 7.30 3.58
C LYS A 30 7.86 6.47 3.63
N ILE A 31 7.47 5.98 4.82
CA ILE A 31 6.27 5.17 5.00
C ILE A 31 5.04 6.03 4.69
N LEU A 32 4.95 7.21 5.28
CA LEU A 32 3.81 8.10 5.06
C LEU A 32 3.68 8.53 3.59
N LYS A 33 4.80 8.87 2.94
CA LYS A 33 4.84 9.15 1.51
C LYS A 33 4.35 7.96 0.68
N ALA A 34 4.75 6.74 1.06
CA ALA A 34 4.31 5.52 0.38
C ALA A 34 2.81 5.27 0.56
N ILE A 35 2.23 5.52 1.75
CA ILE A 35 0.79 5.42 1.99
C ILE A 35 0.03 6.41 1.09
N TYR A 36 0.42 7.68 1.07
CA TYR A 36 -0.22 8.69 0.20
C TYR A 36 -0.12 8.35 -1.29
N ALA A 37 1.03 7.87 -1.73
CA ALA A 37 1.26 7.58 -3.13
C ALA A 37 0.52 6.35 -3.65
N ASN A 38 0.29 5.35 -2.77
CA ASN A 38 -0.13 4.02 -3.20
C ASN A 38 -1.48 3.57 -2.65
N VAL A 39 -1.92 4.09 -1.49
CA VAL A 39 -3.06 3.53 -0.76
C VAL A 39 -4.20 4.50 -0.61
N VAL A 40 -3.91 5.79 -0.42
CA VAL A 40 -4.94 6.82 -0.28
C VAL A 40 -5.74 6.96 -1.57
N ALA A 41 -7.07 7.00 -1.45
CA ALA A 41 -7.97 7.19 -2.58
C ALA A 41 -7.71 8.53 -3.30
N LYS A 42 -8.16 8.59 -4.55
CA LYS A 42 -8.28 9.83 -5.32
C LYS A 42 -9.70 9.84 -5.90
N ASP A 43 -10.66 10.08 -5.03
CA ASP A 43 -12.08 9.87 -5.31
C ASP A 43 -12.89 11.06 -4.79
N ASP A 44 -13.51 11.78 -5.69
CA ASP A 44 -14.34 12.95 -5.36
C ASP A 44 -15.64 12.57 -4.64
N LEU A 45 -16.10 11.31 -4.79
CA LEU A 45 -17.31 10.83 -4.13
C LEU A 45 -17.08 10.50 -2.65
N ARG A 46 -15.84 10.24 -2.26
CA ARG A 46 -15.45 9.90 -0.89
C ARG A 46 -14.25 10.73 -0.43
N PRO A 47 -14.41 12.06 -0.33
CA PRO A 47 -13.29 12.97 -0.08
C PRO A 47 -12.53 12.66 1.22
N VAL A 48 -13.17 12.10 2.24
CA VAL A 48 -12.51 11.66 3.50
C VAL A 48 -11.46 10.58 3.28
N MET A 49 -11.58 9.77 2.22
CA MET A 49 -10.60 8.73 1.88
C MET A 49 -9.41 9.27 1.07
N ASN A 50 -9.44 10.54 0.65
CA ASN A 50 -8.32 11.21 -0.03
C ASN A 50 -7.22 11.68 0.95
N GLY A 51 -7.33 11.33 2.22
CA GLY A 51 -6.38 11.61 3.27
C GLY A 51 -6.00 10.40 4.10
N VAL A 52 -5.00 10.58 4.94
CA VAL A 52 -4.62 9.63 6.00
C VAL A 52 -5.33 10.04 7.28
N CYS A 53 -6.04 9.11 7.89
CA CYS A 53 -6.64 9.30 9.21
C CYS A 53 -5.61 9.01 10.30
N PHE A 54 -5.50 9.92 11.26
CA PHE A 54 -4.58 9.81 12.38
C PHE A 54 -5.35 9.55 13.66
N GLU A 55 -4.92 8.55 14.42
CA GLU A 55 -5.36 8.25 15.77
C GLU A 55 -4.19 8.42 16.76
N GLU A 56 -4.42 8.14 18.05
CA GLU A 56 -3.40 8.34 19.07
C GLU A 56 -2.13 7.51 18.85
N GLU A 57 -2.30 6.26 18.41
CA GLU A 57 -1.22 5.27 18.32
C GLU A 57 -0.99 4.73 16.90
N ARG A 58 -1.85 5.09 15.95
CA ARG A 58 -1.79 4.61 14.57
C ARG A 58 -2.27 5.66 13.57
N CYS A 59 -1.88 5.49 12.32
CA CYS A 59 -2.55 6.17 11.21
C CYS A 59 -2.86 5.18 10.10
N TYR A 60 -3.81 5.51 9.24
CA TYR A 60 -4.24 4.61 8.18
C TYR A 60 -4.79 5.35 6.97
N GLY A 61 -4.66 4.70 5.82
CA GLY A 61 -5.22 5.13 4.55
C GLY A 61 -5.83 3.96 3.79
N SER A 62 -6.81 4.24 2.94
CA SER A 62 -7.51 3.24 2.14
C SER A 62 -8.03 3.84 0.84
N ASP A 63 -8.12 3.01 -0.22
CA ASP A 63 -8.85 3.31 -1.46
C ASP A 63 -10.15 2.51 -1.61
N GLY A 64 -10.51 1.73 -0.57
CA GLY A 64 -11.66 0.83 -0.56
C GLY A 64 -11.32 -0.60 -0.97
N HIS A 65 -10.22 -0.84 -1.67
CA HIS A 65 -9.70 -2.18 -2.03
C HIS A 65 -8.45 -2.55 -1.24
N LEU A 66 -7.70 -1.53 -0.84
CA LEU A 66 -6.52 -1.62 -0.01
C LEU A 66 -6.75 -0.84 1.28
N LEU A 67 -6.19 -1.34 2.38
CA LEU A 67 -6.06 -0.62 3.64
C LEU A 67 -4.65 -0.83 4.17
N VAL A 68 -4.03 0.23 4.63
CA VAL A 68 -2.76 0.17 5.37
C VAL A 68 -2.92 0.90 6.68
N ILE A 69 -2.57 0.23 7.76
CA ILE A 69 -2.46 0.78 9.11
C ILE A 69 -0.98 0.81 9.45
N TYR A 70 -0.50 1.99 9.81
CA TYR A 70 0.86 2.18 10.30
C TYR A 70 0.81 2.48 11.80
N ASN A 71 1.41 1.60 12.60
CA ASN A 71 1.48 1.71 14.05
C ASN A 71 2.56 2.72 14.43
N HIS A 72 2.16 3.93 14.75
CA HIS A 72 3.03 4.99 15.25
C HIS A 72 2.45 5.59 16.54
N GLY A 73 3.29 5.83 17.51
CA GLY A 73 2.88 6.37 18.80
C GLY A 73 2.84 7.90 18.82
N ASN A 74 1.97 8.54 18.04
CA ASN A 74 1.90 10.00 18.04
C ASN A 74 0.48 10.54 18.26
N LYS A 75 0.25 11.05 19.47
CA LYS A 75 -1.03 11.56 19.93
C LYS A 75 -1.42 12.94 19.37
N GLN A 76 -0.52 13.67 18.71
CA GLN A 76 -0.75 15.08 18.34
C GLN A 76 -1.80 15.27 17.23
N PHE A 77 -2.06 14.23 16.44
CA PHE A 77 -3.00 14.27 15.31
C PHE A 77 -4.23 13.40 15.48
N ALA A 78 -4.45 12.89 16.68
CA ALA A 78 -5.62 12.07 16.97
C ALA A 78 -6.91 12.74 16.50
N GLY A 79 -7.74 11.98 15.78
CA GLY A 79 -9.03 12.42 15.28
C GLY A 79 -8.99 13.29 14.03
N LYS A 80 -7.84 13.43 13.34
CA LYS A 80 -7.73 14.24 12.12
C LYS A 80 -7.49 13.39 10.88
N ILE A 81 -8.12 13.79 9.79
CA ILE A 81 -7.84 13.29 8.44
C ILE A 81 -7.01 14.36 7.73
N VAL A 82 -5.85 13.98 7.22
CA VAL A 82 -4.92 14.93 6.62
C VAL A 82 -4.64 14.52 5.17
N ALA A 83 -4.80 15.44 4.24
CA ALA A 83 -4.45 15.27 2.83
C ALA A 83 -2.92 15.30 2.63
N GLN A 84 -2.46 14.86 1.46
CA GLN A 84 -1.03 14.84 1.12
C GLN A 84 -0.37 16.23 1.15
N ASN A 85 -1.12 17.28 0.85
CA ASN A 85 -0.66 18.69 0.90
C ASN A 85 -0.66 19.27 2.32
N GLY A 86 -1.12 18.52 3.33
CA GLY A 86 -1.20 18.93 4.73
C GLY A 86 -2.52 19.56 5.14
N GLU A 87 -3.49 19.69 4.26
CA GLU A 87 -4.81 20.20 4.59
C GLU A 87 -5.60 19.18 5.42
N ILE A 88 -6.41 19.68 6.34
CA ILE A 88 -7.33 18.86 7.13
C ILE A 88 -8.60 18.68 6.31
N ILE A 89 -9.00 17.42 6.16
CA ILE A 89 -10.25 17.04 5.52
C ILE A 89 -11.29 16.84 6.62
N ASP A 90 -12.37 17.62 6.55
CA ASP A 90 -13.49 17.49 7.46
C ASP A 90 -14.33 16.25 7.15
N GLY A 91 -14.78 15.56 8.20
CA GLY A 91 -15.62 14.39 8.07
C GLY A 91 -15.19 13.25 9.00
N LYS A 92 -15.89 12.12 8.87
CA LYS A 92 -15.60 10.90 9.62
C LYS A 92 -15.05 9.84 8.68
N TYR A 93 -13.86 9.35 8.97
CA TYR A 93 -13.28 8.21 8.24
C TYR A 93 -14.11 6.95 8.49
N PRO A 94 -14.24 6.03 7.52
CA PRO A 94 -14.91 4.75 7.71
C PRO A 94 -14.31 3.96 8.87
N ASN A 95 -15.15 3.20 9.60
CA ASN A 95 -14.67 2.33 10.68
C ASN A 95 -13.87 1.16 10.11
N ILE A 96 -12.56 1.18 10.30
CA ILE A 96 -11.65 0.14 9.83
C ILE A 96 -11.62 -1.09 10.73
N ASP A 97 -11.91 -0.96 12.02
CA ASP A 97 -11.83 -2.09 12.97
C ASP A 97 -12.90 -3.16 12.69
N GLY A 98 -14.01 -2.77 12.06
CA GLY A 98 -15.06 -3.69 11.65
C GLY A 98 -14.70 -4.57 10.44
N VAL A 99 -13.69 -4.20 9.66
CA VAL A 99 -13.28 -4.94 8.46
C VAL A 99 -12.02 -5.78 8.68
N ILE A 100 -11.32 -5.59 9.80
CA ILE A 100 -10.13 -6.36 10.13
C ILE A 100 -10.58 -7.69 10.77
N PRO A 101 -10.27 -8.85 10.17
CA PRO A 101 -10.53 -10.16 10.78
C PRO A 101 -9.84 -10.29 12.13
N LYS A 102 -10.59 -10.71 13.16
CA LYS A 102 -10.07 -10.90 14.51
C LYS A 102 -9.27 -12.20 14.63
N GLU A 103 -9.75 -13.25 13.98
CA GLU A 103 -9.06 -14.55 13.94
C GLU A 103 -8.07 -14.55 12.78
N ARG A 104 -6.86 -14.97 13.07
CA ARG A 104 -5.75 -14.98 12.11
C ARG A 104 -5.01 -16.29 12.21
N GLU A 105 -4.92 -17.01 11.11
CA GLU A 105 -4.15 -18.23 10.95
C GLU A 105 -3.05 -17.99 9.93
N GLU A 106 -1.80 -18.25 10.29
CA GLU A 106 -0.69 -18.12 9.34
C GLU A 106 -0.78 -19.20 8.26
N TYR A 107 -0.35 -18.87 7.06
CA TYR A 107 -0.19 -19.88 6.02
C TYR A 107 0.97 -20.81 6.37
N PRO A 108 0.80 -22.15 6.19
CA PRO A 108 1.84 -23.13 6.48
C PRO A 108 3.07 -22.97 5.58
N HIS A 109 2.92 -22.38 4.39
CA HIS A 109 4.00 -22.09 3.47
C HIS A 109 4.28 -20.61 3.44
N ARG A 110 5.51 -20.24 3.76
CA ARG A 110 5.93 -18.83 3.76
C ARG A 110 6.14 -18.35 2.34
N ILE A 111 5.35 -17.34 1.94
CA ILE A 111 5.58 -16.57 0.71
C ILE A 111 6.66 -15.53 0.98
N ASP A 112 7.68 -15.49 0.13
CA ASP A 112 8.65 -14.39 0.18
C ASP A 112 8.03 -13.15 -0.45
N LEU A 113 7.61 -12.20 0.40
CA LEU A 113 6.97 -10.96 -0.03
C LEU A 113 7.90 -10.03 -0.78
N ARG A 114 9.21 -10.15 -0.59
CA ARG A 114 10.21 -9.37 -1.36
C ARG A 114 10.27 -9.88 -2.79
N GLU A 115 10.32 -11.19 -2.94
CA GLU A 115 10.32 -11.83 -4.26
C GLU A 115 9.01 -11.54 -4.99
N LEU A 116 7.87 -11.71 -4.32
CA LEU A 116 6.56 -11.36 -4.85
C LEU A 116 6.48 -9.90 -5.30
N TYR A 117 6.94 -8.97 -4.47
CA TYR A 117 6.97 -7.55 -4.81
C TYR A 117 7.79 -7.28 -6.07
N ASN A 118 9.01 -7.82 -6.12
CA ASN A 118 9.90 -7.64 -7.26
C ASN A 118 9.32 -8.24 -8.55
N ALA A 119 8.71 -9.42 -8.47
CA ALA A 119 8.06 -10.07 -9.59
C ALA A 119 6.84 -9.27 -10.09
N CYS A 120 5.99 -8.77 -9.18
CA CYS A 120 4.86 -7.91 -9.53
C CYS A 120 5.31 -6.59 -10.18
N VAL A 121 6.37 -5.96 -9.66
CA VAL A 121 6.95 -4.73 -10.23
C VAL A 121 7.56 -5.02 -11.61
N TYR A 122 8.27 -6.14 -11.76
CA TYR A 122 8.81 -6.56 -13.04
C TYR A 122 7.71 -6.76 -14.08
N HIS A 123 6.66 -7.54 -13.73
CA HIS A 123 5.50 -7.76 -14.60
C HIS A 123 4.83 -6.45 -15.01
N SER A 124 4.57 -5.54 -14.06
CA SER A 124 3.90 -4.25 -14.32
C SER A 124 4.67 -3.31 -15.26
N ARG A 125 5.94 -3.60 -15.54
CA ARG A 125 6.79 -2.81 -16.46
C ARG A 125 6.90 -3.41 -17.85
N LYS A 126 6.30 -4.56 -18.09
CA LYS A 126 6.28 -5.15 -19.43
C LYS A 126 5.40 -4.32 -20.35
N PRO A 127 5.75 -4.24 -21.65
CA PRO A 127 4.93 -3.50 -22.63
C PRO A 127 3.50 -4.02 -22.76
N GLU A 128 3.32 -5.34 -22.58
CA GLU A 128 2.03 -6.04 -22.67
C GLU A 128 1.22 -5.99 -21.38
N ALA A 129 1.79 -5.49 -20.27
CA ALA A 129 1.09 -5.48 -18.99
C ALA A 129 -0.08 -4.51 -18.98
N THR A 130 -1.21 -4.97 -18.46
CA THR A 130 -2.44 -4.19 -18.34
C THR A 130 -2.79 -3.86 -16.88
N PRO A 131 -3.61 -2.84 -16.62
CA PRO A 131 -4.07 -2.53 -15.27
C PRO A 131 -4.90 -3.65 -14.63
N ASN A 132 -5.46 -4.56 -15.45
CA ASN A 132 -6.35 -5.63 -15.04
C ASN A 132 -5.65 -6.98 -14.86
N ASP A 133 -4.32 -7.03 -15.06
CA ASP A 133 -3.56 -8.25 -14.83
C ASP A 133 -3.65 -8.70 -13.38
N ARG A 134 -3.79 -10.00 -13.21
CA ARG A 134 -4.05 -10.64 -11.92
C ARG A 134 -3.10 -11.79 -11.68
N VAL A 135 -2.84 -12.05 -10.41
CA VAL A 135 -2.08 -13.21 -9.97
C VAL A 135 -2.87 -14.00 -8.94
N SER A 136 -2.89 -15.30 -9.09
CA SER A 136 -3.51 -16.24 -8.14
C SER A 136 -2.47 -16.66 -7.10
N ILE A 137 -2.73 -16.36 -5.83
CA ILE A 137 -1.88 -16.64 -4.68
C ILE A 137 -2.75 -17.24 -3.59
N LEU A 138 -2.38 -18.42 -3.07
CA LEU A 138 -3.07 -19.04 -1.92
C LEU A 138 -4.59 -19.17 -2.14
N HIS A 139 -5.00 -19.66 -3.32
CA HIS A 139 -6.39 -19.82 -3.73
C HIS A 139 -7.21 -18.52 -3.85
N LYS A 140 -6.54 -17.37 -3.91
CA LYS A 140 -7.15 -16.07 -4.11
C LYS A 140 -6.50 -15.36 -5.28
N THR A 141 -7.28 -14.57 -5.98
CA THR A 141 -6.81 -13.79 -7.11
C THR A 141 -6.73 -12.31 -6.75
N PHE A 142 -5.61 -11.68 -7.05
CA PHE A 142 -5.35 -10.28 -6.75
C PHE A 142 -4.93 -9.54 -8.01
N VAL A 143 -5.33 -8.28 -8.13
CA VAL A 143 -4.80 -7.39 -9.16
C VAL A 143 -3.32 -7.11 -8.87
N VAL A 144 -2.45 -7.37 -9.84
CA VAL A 144 -1.00 -7.18 -9.70
C VAL A 144 -0.66 -5.76 -9.26
N ARG A 145 -1.30 -4.74 -9.86
CA ARG A 145 -1.10 -3.34 -9.49
C ARG A 145 -1.47 -3.06 -8.03
N SER A 146 -2.50 -3.70 -7.50
CA SER A 146 -2.89 -3.55 -6.09
C SER A 146 -1.88 -4.16 -5.14
N LEU A 147 -1.31 -5.32 -5.49
CA LEU A 147 -0.20 -5.91 -4.75
C LEU A 147 1.04 -5.01 -4.77
N VAL A 148 1.40 -4.46 -5.93
CA VAL A 148 2.54 -3.52 -6.03
C VAL A 148 2.32 -2.31 -5.12
N LYS A 149 1.13 -1.72 -5.11
CA LYS A 149 0.79 -0.57 -4.25
C LYS A 149 0.93 -0.92 -2.77
N LEU A 150 0.35 -2.05 -2.33
CA LEU A 150 0.40 -2.47 -0.94
C LEU A 150 1.83 -2.78 -0.51
N LEU A 151 2.54 -3.63 -1.27
CA LEU A 151 3.88 -4.07 -0.93
C LEU A 151 4.93 -2.95 -1.03
N ALA A 152 4.68 -1.89 -1.82
CA ALA A 152 5.51 -0.70 -1.84
C ALA A 152 5.60 0.00 -0.48
N VAL A 153 4.54 -0.05 0.33
CA VAL A 153 4.55 0.53 1.69
C VAL A 153 5.47 -0.29 2.61
N TYR A 154 5.43 -1.63 2.51
CA TYR A 154 6.34 -2.52 3.24
C TYR A 154 7.79 -2.38 2.76
N ALA A 155 8.00 -2.15 1.46
CA ALA A 155 9.32 -1.86 0.92
C ALA A 155 9.89 -0.55 1.49
N ALA A 156 9.06 0.49 1.56
CA ALA A 156 9.45 1.78 2.12
C ALA A 156 9.81 1.72 3.61
N SER A 157 9.18 0.82 4.37
CA SER A 157 9.46 0.59 5.80
C SER A 157 10.61 -0.38 6.06
N GLY A 158 11.08 -1.12 5.04
CA GLY A 158 12.04 -2.20 5.21
C GLY A 158 11.46 -3.48 5.84
N GLU A 159 10.14 -3.63 5.87
CA GLU A 159 9.44 -4.72 6.56
C GLU A 159 9.05 -5.91 5.66
N LEU A 160 9.32 -5.85 4.33
CA LEU A 160 8.93 -6.92 3.38
C LEU A 160 9.35 -8.33 3.81
N SER A 161 10.58 -8.50 4.29
CA SER A 161 11.10 -9.81 4.68
C SER A 161 10.60 -10.29 6.06
N LYS A 162 9.94 -9.41 6.80
CA LYS A 162 9.44 -9.68 8.17
C LYS A 162 7.93 -9.82 8.23
N ALA A 163 7.25 -9.42 7.15
CA ALA A 163 5.81 -9.46 7.11
C ALA A 163 5.30 -10.88 6.83
N VAL A 164 4.14 -11.19 7.40
CA VAL A 164 3.48 -12.49 7.32
C VAL A 164 2.12 -12.32 6.67
N ILE A 165 1.75 -13.25 5.79
CA ILE A 165 0.42 -13.33 5.21
C ILE A 165 -0.45 -14.25 6.06
N TYR A 166 -1.64 -13.77 6.39
CA TYR A 166 -2.62 -14.54 7.14
C TYR A 166 -3.67 -15.14 6.23
N LYS A 167 -4.06 -16.37 6.58
CA LYS A 167 -5.14 -17.10 5.92
C LYS A 167 -6.47 -16.41 6.19
N SER A 168 -7.33 -16.35 5.19
CA SER A 168 -8.70 -15.87 5.30
C SER A 168 -9.58 -16.58 4.29
N ASP A 169 -10.89 -16.61 4.53
CA ASP A 169 -11.86 -17.16 3.59
C ASP A 169 -11.73 -16.48 2.21
N GLN A 170 -12.16 -17.18 1.17
CA GLN A 170 -11.95 -16.78 -0.22
C GLN A 170 -12.49 -15.38 -0.54
N GLU A 171 -13.61 -15.00 0.06
CA GLU A 171 -14.27 -13.71 -0.14
C GLU A 171 -13.78 -12.60 0.81
N LYS A 172 -13.06 -12.96 1.86
CA LYS A 172 -12.57 -12.01 2.86
C LYS A 172 -11.25 -11.38 2.45
N PRO A 173 -10.94 -10.17 2.93
CA PRO A 173 -9.66 -9.54 2.67
C PRO A 173 -8.50 -10.38 3.20
N THR A 174 -7.39 -10.36 2.50
CA THR A 174 -6.14 -10.97 2.94
C THR A 174 -5.34 -9.96 3.74
N ILE A 175 -4.87 -10.38 4.91
CA ILE A 175 -4.04 -9.56 5.79
C ILE A 175 -2.58 -9.90 5.58
N ILE A 176 -1.76 -8.86 5.51
CA ILE A 176 -0.31 -8.92 5.59
C ILE A 176 0.07 -8.10 6.81
N GLU A 177 0.87 -8.66 7.71
CA GLU A 177 1.23 -7.98 8.96
C GLU A 177 2.72 -8.04 9.21
N SER A 178 3.25 -6.93 9.70
CA SER A 178 4.60 -6.80 10.24
C SER A 178 4.55 -6.06 11.57
N LYS A 179 5.70 -5.82 12.20
CA LYS A 179 5.76 -5.07 13.45
C LYS A 179 5.18 -3.66 13.34
N LEU A 180 5.39 -2.99 12.21
CA LEU A 180 5.02 -1.59 12.01
C LEU A 180 3.76 -1.41 11.18
N ILE A 181 3.42 -2.38 10.33
CA ILE A 181 2.39 -2.21 9.31
C ILE A 181 1.44 -3.40 9.33
N THR A 182 0.14 -3.10 9.33
CA THR A 182 -0.92 -4.06 8.99
C THR A 182 -1.55 -3.60 7.68
N GLY A 183 -1.44 -4.41 6.65
CA GLY A 183 -2.03 -4.17 5.35
C GLY A 183 -3.15 -5.14 5.05
N MET A 184 -4.15 -4.68 4.32
CA MET A 184 -5.23 -5.52 3.81
C MET A 184 -5.40 -5.30 2.31
N ILE A 185 -5.69 -6.39 1.61
CA ILE A 185 -6.02 -6.37 0.18
C ILE A 185 -7.26 -7.21 -0.06
N MET A 186 -8.23 -6.63 -0.79
CA MET A 186 -9.40 -7.36 -1.25
C MET A 186 -9.03 -8.26 -2.43
N PRO A 187 -9.40 -9.57 -2.39
CA PRO A 187 -9.29 -10.41 -3.56
C PRO A 187 -10.29 -9.96 -4.62
N THR A 188 -10.00 -10.26 -5.88
CA THR A 188 -10.99 -10.17 -6.95
C THR A 188 -11.84 -11.42 -6.94
N MET A 189 -13.16 -11.25 -6.97
CA MET A 189 -14.08 -12.37 -7.15
C MET A 189 -13.88 -12.94 -8.56
N HIS A 190 -13.49 -14.20 -8.64
CA HIS A 190 -13.39 -14.93 -9.89
C HIS A 190 -14.07 -16.28 -9.76
N ASP A 191 -14.76 -16.66 -10.80
CA ASP A 191 -15.24 -18.01 -10.98
C ASP A 191 -14.03 -18.92 -11.23
N GLU A 192 -13.79 -19.91 -10.37
CA GLU A 192 -12.65 -20.84 -10.46
C GLU A 192 -12.62 -21.60 -11.81
N SER A 193 -13.77 -21.74 -12.48
CA SER A 193 -13.87 -22.32 -13.82
C SER A 193 -13.14 -21.52 -14.92
N ALA A 194 -12.80 -20.26 -14.65
CA ALA A 194 -12.09 -19.40 -15.59
C ALA A 194 -10.56 -19.52 -15.49
N ILE A 195 -10.02 -20.17 -14.47
CA ILE A 195 -8.57 -20.29 -14.22
C ILE A 195 -7.90 -21.23 -15.22
N ASP A 196 -8.61 -22.28 -15.69
CA ASP A 196 -8.08 -23.26 -16.65
C ASP A 196 -8.06 -22.80 -18.12
N GLN A 197 -8.71 -21.72 -18.42
CA GLN A 197 -8.64 -21.09 -19.73
C GLN A 197 -7.94 -19.75 -19.56
N CYS A 198 -6.94 -19.50 -20.38
CA CYS A 198 -6.27 -18.22 -20.55
C CYS A 198 -7.30 -17.19 -21.07
N SER A 199 -8.38 -16.99 -20.32
CA SER A 199 -9.50 -16.17 -20.67
C SER A 199 -9.17 -14.74 -20.34
N GLN A 200 -9.08 -13.92 -21.37
CA GLN A 200 -9.04 -12.45 -21.30
C GLN A 200 -10.32 -11.97 -20.58
N VAL A 201 -10.25 -11.92 -19.26
CA VAL A 201 -11.32 -11.29 -18.49
C VAL A 201 -11.03 -9.79 -18.47
N GLY A 202 -11.72 -9.05 -19.34
CA GLY A 202 -11.61 -7.60 -19.40
C GLY A 202 -10.21 -7.07 -19.71
N GLU A 203 -9.56 -7.59 -20.77
CA GLU A 203 -8.24 -7.17 -21.26
C GLU A 203 -7.04 -7.46 -20.34
N GLY A 204 -7.20 -8.20 -19.26
CA GLY A 204 -6.10 -8.61 -18.37
C GLY A 204 -5.89 -10.11 -18.36
N ILE A 205 -4.66 -10.56 -18.07
CA ILE A 205 -4.32 -11.97 -17.89
C ILE A 205 -4.43 -12.38 -16.42
N VAL A 206 -4.73 -13.66 -16.18
CA VAL A 206 -4.59 -14.29 -14.86
C VAL A 206 -3.41 -15.24 -14.91
N MET A 207 -2.46 -15.09 -14.00
CA MET A 207 -1.27 -15.95 -13.90
C MET A 207 -1.19 -16.61 -12.52
N SER A 208 -0.58 -17.78 -12.44
CA SER A 208 -0.26 -18.36 -11.14
C SER A 208 0.92 -17.64 -10.49
N TYR A 209 1.03 -17.77 -9.16
CA TYR A 209 2.18 -17.25 -8.40
C TYR A 209 3.50 -17.83 -8.95
N GLU A 210 3.54 -19.13 -9.19
CA GLU A 210 4.70 -19.85 -9.70
C GLU A 210 5.13 -19.30 -11.07
N ASN A 211 4.18 -19.08 -11.98
CA ASN A 211 4.47 -18.51 -13.30
C ASN A 211 5.04 -17.11 -13.20
N LEU A 212 4.48 -16.26 -12.31
CA LEU A 212 4.97 -14.91 -12.08
C LEU A 212 6.42 -14.91 -11.55
N ILE A 213 6.71 -15.76 -10.56
CA ILE A 213 8.04 -15.86 -9.94
C ILE A 213 9.06 -16.43 -10.93
N ASN A 214 8.72 -17.50 -11.65
CA ASN A 214 9.62 -18.13 -12.63
C ASN A 214 9.98 -17.17 -13.76
N ASP A 215 9.02 -16.40 -14.27
CA ASP A 215 9.25 -15.40 -15.29
C ASP A 215 10.19 -14.28 -14.80
N TYR A 216 9.98 -13.80 -13.57
CA TYR A 216 10.87 -12.83 -12.93
C TYR A 216 12.28 -13.40 -12.74
N ALA A 217 12.42 -14.59 -12.18
CA ALA A 217 13.71 -15.24 -11.92
C ALA A 217 14.51 -15.44 -13.22
N PHE A 218 13.87 -16.00 -14.26
CA PHE A 218 14.51 -16.23 -15.55
C PHE A 218 15.03 -14.93 -16.19
N ASN A 219 14.26 -13.86 -16.14
CA ASN A 219 14.65 -12.61 -16.78
C ASN A 219 15.60 -11.76 -15.93
N SER A 220 15.56 -11.89 -14.61
CA SER A 220 16.52 -11.25 -13.72
C SER A 220 17.91 -11.89 -13.83
N TRP A 221 17.97 -13.22 -13.99
CA TRP A 221 19.22 -13.94 -14.25
C TRP A 221 19.86 -13.53 -15.57
N LYS A 222 19.10 -13.43 -16.67
CA LYS A 222 19.61 -12.94 -17.97
C LYS A 222 20.21 -11.55 -17.92
N LYS A 223 19.72 -10.67 -17.05
CA LYS A 223 20.29 -9.32 -16.85
C LYS A 223 21.56 -9.32 -16.02
N ALA A 224 21.77 -10.35 -15.20
CA ALA A 224 22.92 -10.51 -14.34
C ALA A 224 24.10 -11.22 -15.07
N GLU A 225 23.86 -11.86 -16.23
CA GLU A 225 24.95 -12.36 -17.08
C GLU A 225 25.81 -11.17 -17.50
N PRO A 226 27.14 -11.20 -17.18
CA PRO A 226 28.04 -10.20 -17.74
C PRO A 226 27.90 -10.29 -19.27
N LYS A 227 27.63 -9.16 -19.90
CA LYS A 227 27.79 -9.07 -21.37
C LYS A 227 29.23 -9.47 -21.66
N GLU A 228 29.46 -10.67 -22.16
CA GLU A 228 30.75 -11.05 -22.63
C GLU A 228 31.16 -10.00 -23.65
N ASP A 229 32.07 -9.15 -23.23
CA ASP A 229 32.75 -8.22 -24.13
C ASP A 229 33.71 -9.05 -25.00
N LEU A 230 33.14 -9.61 -26.07
CA LEU A 230 33.90 -10.36 -27.08
C LEU A 230 34.85 -9.45 -27.89
N GLY A 231 35.22 -8.29 -27.35
CA GLY A 231 36.08 -7.29 -27.97
C GLY A 231 37.52 -7.71 -28.24
N TRP A 232 37.94 -8.93 -27.80
CA TRP A 232 39.31 -9.43 -28.02
C TRP A 232 39.42 -10.57 -29.06
N LEU A 233 38.33 -10.90 -29.75
CA LEU A 233 38.32 -11.80 -30.90
C LEU A 233 38.33 -10.99 -32.23
N LYS A 234 39.37 -10.18 -32.41
CA LYS A 234 39.75 -9.61 -33.71
C LYS A 234 41.22 -9.93 -34.03
#